data_863e3c1b3e02cf3da1a5f176ad9d3260
#
_entry.id   863e3c1b3e02cf3da1a5f176ad9d3260
#
_cell.length_a   1.000
_cell.length_b   1.000
_cell.length_c   1.000
_cell.angle_alpha   90.00
_cell.angle_beta   90.00
_cell.angle_gamma   90.00
#
_symmetry.space_group_name_H-M   'P 1'
#
loop_
_entity.id
_entity.type
_entity.pdbx_description
1 polymer ?
#
loop_
_entity_poly.entity_id
_entity_poly.type
_entity_poly.pdbx_seq_one_letter_code
_entity_poly.pdbx_strand_id
1 'polypeptide(L)'
;MKNRVISGKICILGLVLMGVFLMGCGADQQDTKQDIPQETKQTIAAETMVETTEATSEATEETAQETKRYEDNFAVDSQAAKEFAQKVQTVTAKKDLEGLAELTSFPVYVGLPGIGGIETKEDFLKLDVDAVFTEELMKSVENADIDHFEPSMAGFSISDGGTSNINFGVVNGILAINGINY
;
A
#
# COMPACT_ATOMS: atom_id res chain seq x y z
N MET A 1 9.38 -56.41 5.24
CA MET A 1 9.76 -56.38 3.80
C MET A 1 10.42 -55.06 3.53
N LYS A 2 11.66 -55.14 3.03
CA LYS A 2 12.56 -54.02 2.73
C LYS A 2 12.15 -53.32 1.42
N ASN A 3 12.19 -52.00 1.34
CA ASN A 3 12.46 -51.26 0.08
C ASN A 3 12.86 -49.84 0.43
N ARG A 4 14.06 -49.55 0.31
CA ARG A 4 14.96 -48.99 -0.73
C ARG A 4 14.82 -47.46 -0.89
N VAL A 5 15.80 -46.82 -0.28
CA VAL A 5 16.28 -45.46 -0.50
C VAL A 5 16.79 -45.36 -1.95
N ILE A 6 16.39 -44.33 -2.66
CA ILE A 6 17.07 -43.87 -3.87
C ILE A 6 17.52 -42.41 -3.62
N SER A 7 18.82 -42.31 -3.36
CA SER A 7 19.58 -41.08 -3.33
C SER A 7 19.94 -40.71 -4.78
N GLY A 8 19.45 -39.57 -5.23
CA GLY A 8 19.83 -38.97 -6.51
C GLY A 8 20.54 -37.62 -6.28
N LYS A 9 21.87 -37.67 -6.17
CA LYS A 9 22.71 -36.46 -6.26
C LYS A 9 22.84 -36.08 -7.73
N ILE A 10 22.36 -34.92 -8.10
CA ILE A 10 22.72 -34.27 -9.38
C ILE A 10 23.53 -33.02 -9.06
N CYS A 11 24.84 -33.15 -9.26
CA CYS A 11 25.75 -32.01 -9.40
C CYS A 11 25.59 -31.45 -10.82
N ILE A 12 25.25 -30.19 -10.95
CA ILE A 12 25.46 -29.46 -12.20
C ILE A 12 26.38 -28.27 -11.88
N LEU A 13 27.56 -28.43 -12.38
CA LEU A 13 28.66 -27.48 -12.45
C LEU A 13 28.50 -26.69 -13.76
N GLY A 14 28.77 -25.42 -13.74
CA GLY A 14 28.96 -24.59 -14.94
C GLY A 14 28.20 -23.28 -14.86
N LEU A 15 28.70 -22.16 -15.09
CA LEU A 15 29.79 -21.60 -15.85
C LEU A 15 29.80 -20.11 -15.54
N VAL A 16 30.91 -19.58 -15.06
CA VAL A 16 31.20 -18.15 -14.89
C VAL A 16 31.36 -17.54 -16.28
N LEU A 17 30.59 -16.49 -16.55
CA LEU A 17 30.87 -15.60 -17.69
C LEU A 17 31.03 -14.18 -17.15
N MET A 18 32.31 -13.80 -17.03
CA MET A 18 32.81 -12.47 -16.79
C MET A 18 32.60 -11.62 -18.05
N GLY A 19 31.81 -10.57 -17.97
CA GLY A 19 31.68 -9.54 -19.00
C GLY A 19 32.13 -8.20 -18.44
N VAL A 20 33.38 -7.82 -18.71
CA VAL A 20 33.91 -6.49 -18.47
C VAL A 20 33.47 -5.59 -19.62
N PHE A 21 32.83 -4.48 -19.34
CA PHE A 21 32.70 -3.36 -20.27
C PHE A 21 33.23 -2.07 -19.65
N LEU A 22 34.24 -1.55 -20.36
CA LEU A 22 35.01 -0.37 -20.08
C LEU A 22 34.27 0.93 -20.42
N MET A 23 34.49 1.92 -19.58
CA MET A 23 34.72 3.36 -19.81
C MET A 23 34.05 4.04 -21.02
N GLY A 24 33.35 5.11 -20.71
CA GLY A 24 33.07 6.24 -21.59
C GLY A 24 32.94 7.53 -20.78
N CYS A 25 34.06 8.24 -20.59
CA CYS A 25 34.09 9.66 -20.20
C CYS A 25 33.55 10.52 -21.34
N GLY A 26 32.71 11.49 -21.03
CA GLY A 26 32.36 12.60 -21.92
C GLY A 26 31.95 13.79 -21.08
N ALA A 27 32.86 14.69 -20.82
CA ALA A 27 32.62 16.01 -20.28
C ALA A 27 32.20 16.95 -21.43
N ASP A 28 31.15 17.73 -21.24
CA ASP A 28 31.07 19.06 -21.86
C ASP A 28 30.26 20.00 -20.98
N GLN A 29 30.95 21.06 -20.56
CA GLN A 29 30.40 22.24 -19.90
C GLN A 29 29.79 23.16 -20.96
N GLN A 30 28.61 23.70 -20.72
CA GLN A 30 28.28 25.00 -21.28
C GLN A 30 27.42 25.80 -20.30
N ASP A 31 28.07 26.80 -19.71
CA ASP A 31 27.50 27.96 -19.06
C ASP A 31 26.58 28.71 -20.03
N THR A 32 25.40 29.08 -19.58
CA THR A 32 24.72 30.28 -20.09
C THR A 32 23.92 30.92 -18.96
N LYS A 33 24.49 32.02 -18.46
CA LYS A 33 23.81 33.04 -17.68
C LYS A 33 22.89 33.85 -18.62
N GLN A 34 21.71 34.18 -18.16
CA GLN A 34 20.98 35.45 -18.38
C GLN A 34 19.63 35.33 -17.68
N ASP A 35 19.40 36.14 -16.82
CA ASP A 35 18.98 37.52 -16.54
C ASP A 35 17.55 37.55 -15.99
N ILE A 36 17.48 38.09 -14.77
CA ILE A 36 16.26 38.50 -14.07
C ILE A 36 15.86 39.89 -14.61
N PRO A 37 14.56 40.16 -14.75
CA PRO A 37 14.08 41.44 -14.24
C PRO A 37 12.95 41.31 -13.22
N GLN A 38 13.11 42.17 -12.24
CA GLN A 38 12.24 42.46 -11.14
C GLN A 38 10.96 43.25 -11.55
N GLU A 39 10.02 43.19 -10.60
CA GLU A 39 9.01 44.16 -10.19
C GLU A 39 7.76 44.39 -11.05
N THR A 40 6.62 44.14 -10.42
CA THR A 40 5.71 45.25 -10.07
C THR A 40 4.75 44.82 -8.95
N LYS A 41 4.87 45.55 -7.82
CA LYS A 41 3.85 45.66 -6.78
C LYS A 41 2.63 46.39 -7.33
N GLN A 42 1.43 45.95 -6.98
CA GLN A 42 0.33 46.86 -6.72
C GLN A 42 -0.65 46.32 -5.68
N THR A 43 -0.66 46.99 -4.59
CA THR A 43 -1.62 47.00 -3.48
C THR A 43 -2.86 47.82 -3.88
N ILE A 44 -4.04 47.42 -3.39
CA ILE A 44 -5.19 48.23 -2.94
C ILE A 44 -6.25 47.19 -2.49
N ALA A 45 -6.56 47.04 -1.31
CA ALA A 45 -7.34 47.57 -0.20
C ALA A 45 -8.85 47.70 -0.45
N ALA A 46 -9.54 47.17 0.54
CA ALA A 46 -10.75 47.68 1.23
C ALA A 46 -12.12 47.08 0.84
N GLU A 47 -12.67 46.39 1.82
CA GLU A 47 -13.97 46.62 2.52
C GLU A 47 -15.27 46.31 1.76
N THR A 48 -16.12 45.47 2.32
CA THR A 48 -17.25 45.81 3.21
C THR A 48 -18.12 44.58 3.51
N MET A 49 -18.27 44.31 4.75
CA MET A 49 -19.33 43.82 5.64
C MET A 49 -20.74 43.49 5.10
N VAL A 50 -21.32 42.47 5.86
CA VAL A 50 -22.74 42.29 6.28
C VAL A 50 -23.59 41.48 5.27
N GLU A 51 -24.31 40.41 5.63
CA GLU A 51 -25.28 40.24 6.71
C GLU A 51 -25.72 38.75 6.83
N THR A 52 -25.99 38.37 8.02
CA THR A 52 -26.59 37.17 8.58
C THR A 52 -27.90 36.76 7.89
N THR A 53 -28.06 35.47 7.64
CA THR A 53 -29.38 34.83 7.76
C THR A 53 -29.25 33.40 8.26
N GLU A 54 -29.68 33.15 9.46
CA GLU A 54 -29.98 31.83 10.03
C GLU A 54 -31.08 31.15 9.23
N ALA A 55 -30.81 29.94 8.81
CA ALA A 55 -31.85 28.96 8.50
C ALA A 55 -31.42 27.62 9.07
N THR A 56 -32.01 27.32 10.23
CA THR A 56 -32.07 25.99 10.83
C THR A 56 -32.68 25.01 9.84
N SER A 57 -31.87 24.02 9.45
CA SER A 57 -32.36 22.80 8.84
C SER A 57 -31.71 21.65 9.56
N GLU A 58 -32.48 20.90 10.32
CA GLU A 58 -32.14 19.60 10.84
C GLU A 58 -31.75 18.72 9.66
N ALA A 59 -30.46 18.41 9.53
CA ALA A 59 -29.94 17.43 8.61
C ALA A 59 -29.33 16.31 9.44
N THR A 60 -29.98 15.17 9.34
CA THR A 60 -29.51 13.81 9.53
C THR A 60 -27.97 13.74 9.60
N GLU A 61 -27.45 13.28 10.73
CA GLU A 61 -26.06 12.89 10.91
C GLU A 61 -25.75 11.68 10.02
N GLU A 62 -25.49 11.94 8.75
CA GLU A 62 -24.72 11.04 7.92
C GLU A 62 -23.26 11.36 8.21
N THR A 63 -22.62 10.53 9.03
CA THR A 63 -21.22 10.62 9.39
C THR A 63 -20.39 10.38 8.10
N ALA A 64 -20.22 11.43 7.31
CA ALA A 64 -19.19 11.51 6.33
C ALA A 64 -17.87 11.53 7.11
N GLN A 65 -17.24 10.37 7.30
CA GLN A 65 -15.85 10.29 7.72
C GLN A 65 -15.06 11.05 6.63
N GLU A 66 -14.62 12.28 6.94
CA GLU A 66 -13.61 12.95 6.13
C GLU A 66 -12.44 11.99 5.99
N THR A 67 -12.26 11.44 4.79
CA THR A 67 -11.16 10.52 4.52
C THR A 67 -9.88 11.32 4.61
N LYS A 68 -9.18 11.19 5.74
CA LYS A 68 -7.91 11.87 5.97
C LYS A 68 -6.94 11.55 4.82
N ARG A 69 -6.35 12.58 4.22
CA ARG A 69 -5.37 12.43 3.13
C ARG A 69 -3.96 12.55 3.67
N TYR A 70 -3.07 11.69 3.16
CA TYR A 70 -1.67 11.61 3.52
C TYR A 70 -0.79 11.87 2.30
N GLU A 71 0.39 12.46 2.50
CA GLU A 71 1.37 12.66 1.42
C GLU A 71 2.10 11.36 1.08
N ASP A 72 2.50 10.60 2.12
CA ASP A 72 3.19 9.32 2.02
C ASP A 72 2.94 8.45 3.26
N ASN A 73 3.60 7.30 3.34
CA ASN A 73 3.47 6.37 4.46
C ASN A 73 4.01 6.94 5.78
N PHE A 74 4.99 7.85 5.74
CA PHE A 74 5.60 8.45 6.93
C PHE A 74 4.75 9.59 7.51
N ALA A 75 3.81 10.12 6.72
CA ALA A 75 2.83 11.09 7.18
C ALA A 75 1.65 10.46 7.92
N VAL A 76 1.54 9.12 7.93
CA VAL A 76 0.48 8.39 8.62
C VAL A 76 0.79 8.31 10.11
N ASP A 77 -0.11 8.81 10.94
CA ASP A 77 0.02 8.64 12.38
C ASP A 77 -0.29 7.19 12.81
N SER A 78 0.30 6.77 13.92
CA SER A 78 0.18 5.40 14.43
C SER A 78 -1.26 4.99 14.74
N GLN A 79 -2.11 5.92 15.16
CA GLN A 79 -3.51 5.64 15.45
C GLN A 79 -4.28 5.32 14.15
N ALA A 80 -4.05 6.09 13.08
CA ALA A 80 -4.69 5.82 11.79
C ALA A 80 -4.23 4.49 11.17
N ALA A 81 -2.93 4.17 11.27
CA ALA A 81 -2.41 2.87 10.83
C ALA A 81 -3.05 1.71 11.61
N LYS A 82 -3.15 1.85 12.94
CA LYS A 82 -3.79 0.86 13.80
C LYS A 82 -5.27 0.68 13.47
N GLU A 83 -6.03 1.75 13.32
CA GLU A 83 -7.46 1.69 12.98
C GLU A 83 -7.69 1.03 11.63
N PHE A 84 -6.83 1.29 10.65
CA PHE A 84 -6.90 0.62 9.37
C PHE A 84 -6.61 -0.88 9.50
N ALA A 85 -5.56 -1.25 10.22
CA ALA A 85 -5.22 -2.66 10.48
C ALA A 85 -6.34 -3.41 11.21
N GLN A 86 -7.01 -2.78 12.18
CA GLN A 86 -8.17 -3.36 12.86
C GLN A 86 -9.33 -3.66 11.90
N LYS A 87 -9.57 -2.79 10.91
CA LYS A 87 -10.56 -3.07 9.85
C LYS A 87 -10.15 -4.30 9.04
N VAL A 88 -8.86 -4.38 8.64
CA VAL A 88 -8.33 -5.53 7.91
C VAL A 88 -8.45 -6.81 8.73
N GLN A 89 -8.06 -6.81 10.01
CA GLN A 89 -8.24 -7.96 10.90
C GLN A 89 -9.70 -8.40 10.99
N THR A 90 -10.63 -7.44 11.08
CA THR A 90 -12.07 -7.71 11.20
C THR A 90 -12.63 -8.40 9.97
N VAL A 91 -12.31 -7.94 8.76
CA VAL A 91 -12.79 -8.55 7.51
C VAL A 91 -12.12 -9.90 7.26
N THR A 92 -10.83 -10.03 7.59
CA THR A 92 -10.08 -11.27 7.47
C THR A 92 -10.63 -12.36 8.39
N ALA A 93 -10.91 -12.04 9.65
CA ALA A 93 -11.49 -12.99 10.62
C ALA A 93 -12.87 -13.51 10.19
N LYS A 94 -13.63 -12.72 9.43
CA LYS A 94 -14.94 -13.09 8.89
C LYS A 94 -14.88 -13.76 7.52
N LYS A 95 -13.70 -13.89 6.91
CA LYS A 95 -13.52 -14.27 5.51
C LYS A 95 -14.37 -13.42 4.54
N ASP A 96 -14.49 -12.13 4.85
CA ASP A 96 -15.27 -11.17 4.09
C ASP A 96 -14.45 -10.64 2.89
N LEU A 97 -14.59 -11.32 1.75
CA LEU A 97 -13.87 -10.96 0.53
C LEU A 97 -14.31 -9.61 -0.02
N GLU A 98 -15.59 -9.25 0.11
CA GLU A 98 -16.09 -7.96 -0.33
C GLU A 98 -15.53 -6.83 0.55
N GLY A 99 -15.60 -6.98 1.87
CA GLY A 99 -15.00 -6.04 2.82
C GLY A 99 -13.50 -5.89 2.63
N LEU A 100 -12.78 -6.99 2.31
CA LEU A 100 -11.36 -6.92 2.01
C LEU A 100 -11.09 -6.14 0.70
N ALA A 101 -11.93 -6.36 -0.33
CA ALA A 101 -11.84 -5.64 -1.60
C ALA A 101 -12.12 -4.13 -1.45
N GLU A 102 -13.03 -3.73 -0.53
CA GLU A 102 -13.29 -2.31 -0.22
C GLU A 102 -12.09 -1.60 0.43
N LEU A 103 -11.25 -2.35 1.15
CA LEU A 103 -10.04 -1.84 1.76
C LEU A 103 -8.82 -1.89 0.83
N THR A 104 -8.97 -2.43 -0.40
CA THR A 104 -7.89 -2.69 -1.34
C THR A 104 -7.85 -1.63 -2.44
N SER A 105 -6.64 -1.17 -2.78
CA SER A 105 -6.38 -0.38 -3.98
C SER A 105 -6.00 -1.28 -5.14
N PHE A 106 -6.55 -1.02 -6.32
CA PHE A 106 -6.26 -1.77 -7.54
C PHE A 106 -5.39 -0.94 -8.51
N PRO A 107 -4.41 -1.57 -9.21
CA PRO A 107 -4.09 -3.01 -9.16
C PRO A 107 -3.46 -3.44 -7.84
N VAL A 108 -3.70 -4.68 -7.41
CA VAL A 108 -3.16 -5.27 -6.18
C VAL A 108 -2.37 -6.54 -6.47
N TYR A 109 -1.26 -6.75 -5.76
CA TYR A 109 -0.54 -8.02 -5.80
C TYR A 109 -1.19 -9.05 -4.86
N VAL A 110 -1.45 -10.26 -5.39
CA VAL A 110 -1.94 -11.40 -4.61
C VAL A 110 -1.04 -12.59 -4.89
N GLY A 111 -0.27 -13.02 -3.90
CA GLY A 111 0.77 -14.06 -4.00
C GLY A 111 0.25 -15.49 -4.12
N LEU A 112 -0.97 -15.69 -4.58
CA LEU A 112 -1.52 -17.01 -4.86
C LEU A 112 -0.88 -17.63 -6.11
N PRO A 113 -0.65 -18.99 -6.13
CA PRO A 113 -0.08 -19.66 -7.28
C PRO A 113 -0.86 -19.38 -8.58
N GLY A 114 -0.17 -18.83 -9.57
CA GLY A 114 -0.76 -18.55 -10.88
C GLY A 114 -1.61 -17.28 -10.96
N ILE A 115 -1.74 -16.51 -9.87
CA ILE A 115 -2.49 -15.24 -9.83
C ILE A 115 -1.51 -14.06 -10.03
N GLY A 116 -0.90 -13.52 -9.02
CA GLY A 116 -0.01 -12.35 -9.11
C GLY A 116 -0.77 -11.03 -9.03
N GLY A 117 -0.69 -10.19 -10.07
CA GLY A 117 -1.40 -8.90 -10.12
C GLY A 117 -2.88 -9.06 -10.48
N ILE A 118 -3.74 -8.38 -9.75
CA ILE A 118 -5.18 -8.28 -10.02
C ILE A 118 -5.52 -6.82 -10.29
N GLU A 119 -6.07 -6.55 -11.46
CA GLU A 119 -6.25 -5.20 -11.98
C GLU A 119 -7.51 -4.50 -11.44
N THR A 120 -8.56 -5.27 -11.14
CA THR A 120 -9.87 -4.72 -10.78
C THR A 120 -10.48 -5.39 -9.54
N LYS A 121 -11.38 -4.65 -8.85
CA LYS A 121 -12.18 -5.20 -7.77
C LYS A 121 -13.04 -6.38 -8.22
N GLU A 122 -13.62 -6.28 -9.40
CA GLU A 122 -14.47 -7.33 -9.98
C GLU A 122 -13.68 -8.63 -10.20
N ASP A 123 -12.41 -8.56 -10.58
CA ASP A 123 -11.56 -9.74 -10.74
C ASP A 123 -11.13 -10.30 -9.37
N PHE A 124 -10.88 -9.43 -8.41
CA PHE A 124 -10.59 -9.84 -7.03
C PHE A 124 -11.75 -10.62 -6.41
N LEU A 125 -12.98 -10.17 -6.61
CA LEU A 125 -14.18 -10.82 -6.09
C LEU A 125 -14.50 -12.18 -6.74
N LYS A 126 -13.81 -12.56 -7.83
CA LYS A 126 -13.91 -13.89 -8.45
C LYS A 126 -12.97 -14.93 -7.82
N LEU A 127 -12.07 -14.49 -6.94
CA LEU A 127 -11.17 -15.40 -6.25
C LEU A 127 -11.93 -16.35 -5.35
N ASP A 128 -11.38 -17.55 -5.20
CA ASP A 128 -11.88 -18.50 -4.22
C ASP A 128 -11.63 -17.99 -2.79
N VAL A 129 -12.67 -17.90 -1.98
CA VAL A 129 -12.62 -17.33 -0.63
C VAL A 129 -11.66 -18.11 0.27
N ASP A 130 -11.67 -19.46 0.19
CA ASP A 130 -10.79 -20.28 1.03
C ASP A 130 -9.34 -20.26 0.53
N ALA A 131 -9.11 -19.96 -0.75
CA ALA A 131 -7.77 -19.74 -1.29
C ALA A 131 -7.20 -18.39 -0.81
N VAL A 132 -8.03 -17.35 -0.72
CA VAL A 132 -7.60 -16.03 -0.19
C VAL A 132 -7.40 -16.08 1.32
N PHE A 133 -8.34 -16.66 2.07
CA PHE A 133 -8.30 -16.71 3.53
C PHE A 133 -7.74 -18.05 4.02
N THR A 134 -6.47 -18.32 3.67
CA THR A 134 -5.77 -19.51 4.19
C THR A 134 -5.62 -19.43 5.71
N GLU A 135 -5.49 -20.60 6.36
CA GLU A 135 -5.33 -20.67 7.81
C GLU A 135 -4.06 -19.89 8.26
N GLU A 136 -2.98 -19.98 7.48
CA GLU A 136 -1.73 -19.30 7.74
C GLU A 136 -1.89 -17.78 7.67
N LEU A 137 -2.56 -17.24 6.64
CA LEU A 137 -2.79 -15.82 6.49
C LEU A 137 -3.69 -15.30 7.62
N MET A 138 -4.79 -15.97 7.90
CA MET A 138 -5.73 -15.57 8.96
C MET A 138 -5.03 -15.52 10.32
N LYS A 139 -4.23 -16.53 10.65
CA LYS A 139 -3.47 -16.58 11.90
C LYS A 139 -2.41 -15.49 11.96
N SER A 140 -1.69 -15.24 10.87
CA SER A 140 -0.68 -14.19 10.81
C SER A 140 -1.28 -12.81 11.02
N VAL A 141 -2.42 -12.53 10.40
CA VAL A 141 -3.14 -11.26 10.54
C VAL A 141 -3.74 -11.10 11.94
N GLU A 142 -4.29 -12.18 12.53
CA GLU A 142 -4.85 -12.17 13.90
C GLU A 142 -3.78 -11.86 14.96
N ASN A 143 -2.58 -12.45 14.82
CA ASN A 143 -1.49 -12.32 15.79
C ASN A 143 -0.54 -11.13 15.51
N ALA A 144 -0.82 -10.32 14.51
CA ALA A 144 -0.01 -9.17 14.18
C ALA A 144 0.01 -8.13 15.33
N ASP A 145 1.20 -7.61 15.67
CA ASP A 145 1.33 -6.49 16.58
C ASP A 145 0.97 -5.18 15.88
N ILE A 146 -0.29 -4.79 16.00
CA ILE A 146 -0.83 -3.58 15.38
C ILE A 146 -0.67 -2.31 16.23
N ASP A 147 -0.11 -2.44 17.43
CA ASP A 147 0.14 -1.32 18.34
C ASP A 147 1.48 -0.64 18.05
N HIS A 148 2.40 -1.34 17.38
CA HIS A 148 3.77 -0.88 17.13
C HIS A 148 4.14 -0.92 15.66
N PHE A 149 3.32 -0.29 14.80
CA PHE A 149 3.66 -0.15 13.39
C PHE A 149 4.79 0.84 13.17
N GLU A 150 5.79 0.40 12.41
CA GLU A 150 6.82 1.28 11.85
C GLU A 150 6.59 1.43 10.33
N PRO A 151 6.40 2.67 9.84
CA PRO A 151 6.23 2.89 8.41
C PRO A 151 7.52 2.62 7.64
N SER A 152 7.36 2.08 6.44
CA SER A 152 8.45 1.90 5.48
C SER A 152 8.10 2.56 4.15
N MET A 153 9.04 2.58 3.21
CA MET A 153 8.76 3.01 1.83
C MET A 153 7.65 2.18 1.18
N ALA A 154 7.55 0.90 1.52
CA ALA A 154 6.52 -0.01 1.00
C ALA A 154 5.18 0.07 1.77
N GLY A 155 5.13 0.82 2.87
CA GLY A 155 3.96 0.91 3.75
C GLY A 155 4.14 0.14 5.05
N PHE A 156 3.07 -0.45 5.51
CA PHE A 156 2.93 -1.22 6.74
C PHE A 156 2.64 -2.68 6.41
N SER A 157 3.05 -3.60 7.30
CA SER A 157 2.79 -5.03 7.13
C SER A 157 2.02 -5.57 8.33
N ILE A 158 0.87 -6.18 8.08
CA ILE A 158 0.08 -6.89 9.10
C ILE A 158 0.52 -8.35 9.08
N SER A 159 1.34 -8.75 10.06
CA SER A 159 1.98 -10.06 10.11
C SER A 159 2.40 -10.42 11.55
N ASP A 160 2.44 -11.70 11.86
CA ASP A 160 3.08 -12.24 13.07
C ASP A 160 4.59 -12.45 12.93
N GLY A 161 5.18 -11.96 11.82
CA GLY A 161 6.60 -12.14 11.46
C GLY A 161 6.84 -13.35 10.54
N GLY A 162 5.79 -14.05 10.13
CA GLY A 162 5.83 -15.11 9.12
C GLY A 162 5.85 -14.60 7.68
N THR A 163 5.73 -15.52 6.72
CA THR A 163 5.71 -15.20 5.28
C THR A 163 4.35 -14.66 4.82
N SER A 164 3.26 -15.15 5.41
CA SER A 164 1.92 -14.72 5.09
C SER A 164 1.62 -13.37 5.75
N ASN A 165 1.24 -12.38 4.96
CA ASN A 165 0.98 -11.03 5.45
C ASN A 165 0.05 -10.25 4.51
N ILE A 166 -0.56 -9.19 5.04
CA ILE A 166 -1.28 -8.17 4.27
C ILE A 166 -0.53 -6.86 4.41
N ASN A 167 -0.11 -6.30 3.28
CA ASN A 167 0.55 -5.00 3.23
C ASN A 167 -0.45 -3.91 2.88
N PHE A 168 -0.33 -2.76 3.54
CA PHE A 168 -1.10 -1.58 3.24
C PHE A 168 -0.23 -0.33 3.30
N GLY A 169 -0.70 0.73 2.69
CA GLY A 169 0.02 2.00 2.68
C GLY A 169 -0.81 3.11 2.05
N VAL A 170 -0.17 4.25 1.85
CA VAL A 170 -0.81 5.40 1.21
C VAL A 170 -0.85 5.20 -0.31
N VAL A 171 -2.04 5.08 -0.84
CA VAL A 171 -2.31 5.00 -2.28
C VAL A 171 -3.29 6.12 -2.64
N ASN A 172 -2.89 7.00 -3.56
CA ASN A 172 -3.68 8.17 -3.95
C ASN A 172 -4.12 9.07 -2.78
N GLY A 173 -3.28 9.11 -1.73
CA GLY A 173 -3.52 9.94 -0.55
C GLY A 173 -4.37 9.28 0.55
N ILE A 174 -4.82 8.05 0.39
CA ILE A 174 -5.59 7.30 1.39
C ILE A 174 -4.91 5.98 1.76
N LEU A 175 -5.22 5.44 2.93
CA LEU A 175 -4.76 4.11 3.32
C LEU A 175 -5.53 3.04 2.53
N ALA A 176 -4.79 2.12 1.93
CA ALA A 176 -5.37 0.98 1.22
C ALA A 176 -4.41 -0.23 1.24
N ILE A 177 -4.97 -1.42 1.14
CA ILE A 177 -4.20 -2.65 0.91
C ILE A 177 -3.58 -2.59 -0.48
N ASN A 178 -2.28 -2.89 -0.57
CA ASN A 178 -1.51 -2.89 -1.82
C ASN A 178 -0.82 -4.24 -2.10
N GLY A 179 -0.96 -5.23 -1.19
CA GLY A 179 -0.41 -6.56 -1.40
C GLY A 179 -0.90 -7.58 -0.37
N ILE A 180 -1.07 -8.83 -0.83
CA ILE A 180 -1.38 -10.00 0.01
C ILE A 180 -0.36 -11.08 -0.33
N ASN A 181 0.38 -11.56 0.67
CA ASN A 181 1.43 -12.58 0.53
C ASN A 181 1.09 -13.84 1.33
N TYR A 182 1.56 -14.99 0.83
CA TYR A 182 1.27 -16.32 1.38
C TYR A 182 2.54 -17.13 1.70
#